data_6f030c5e5d0dafb5d1815f0b7d19e1f7
#
_entry.id   6f030c5e5d0dafb5d1815f0b7d19e1f7
#
_cell.length_a   1.000
_cell.length_b   1.000
_cell.length_c   1.000
_cell.angle_alpha   90.00
_cell.angle_beta   90.00
_cell.angle_gamma   90.00
#
_symmetry.space_group_name_H-M   'P 1'
#
loop_
_entity.id
_entity.type
_entity.pdbx_description
1 polymer ?
#
loop_
_entity_poly.entity_id
_entity_poly.type
_entity_poly.pdbx_seq_one_letter_code
_entity_poly.pdbx_strand_id
1 'polypeptide(L)'
;MKHVICPVCGNICIKYGKNKSVSQRWLCKKCKSINTPKIDNLTKQLNIFLKWLFSKDIQKDMPGGGRTFRRKTSKFWDIWTLPPVVEEKHSVVFVDGIYLCRNACVLICCDRNHVLGWYLCRYEHANAWISLMSRITEPALVVSDGGKGFNKALRKVWPHAKHQRCLFHVFSQVRRYTTTRPKTLAGAELYALAKRLLHLETRSEADKWVDEFLDWMRKHNKFLSQRSLDENGNWRATHESLLKAQRSLSRLVKEGTLFTYLDEDLIAEIGKVPSTNNQIEGGINARLRALLRNHRGLSVERRIKAVFWWCYVHSPRPLSVSELLKVMPTDKSIAAIYQKISELDKRTLYIPTWGDAVVWGELHKSSEFQNYWD
;
A
#
# COMPACT_ATOMS: atom_id res chain seq x y z
N MET A 1 -41.07 -14.41 -1.11
CA MET A 1 -40.86 -14.98 0.24
C MET A 1 -39.68 -15.97 0.16
N LYS A 2 -38.70 -15.92 1.05
CA LYS A 2 -37.60 -16.91 1.08
C LYS A 2 -38.16 -18.21 1.68
N HIS A 3 -38.21 -19.27 0.90
CA HIS A 3 -38.56 -20.61 1.38
C HIS A 3 -37.37 -21.22 2.13
N VAL A 4 -37.60 -21.75 3.33
CA VAL A 4 -36.61 -22.51 4.08
C VAL A 4 -36.67 -23.97 3.66
N ILE A 5 -35.53 -24.49 3.20
CA ILE A 5 -35.37 -25.85 2.71
C ILE A 5 -34.95 -26.76 3.89
N CYS A 6 -35.50 -27.94 3.98
CA CYS A 6 -35.14 -28.95 4.96
C CYS A 6 -33.73 -29.47 4.73
N PRO A 7 -32.82 -29.40 5.73
CA PRO A 7 -31.44 -29.87 5.57
C PRO A 7 -31.34 -31.42 5.49
N VAL A 8 -32.40 -32.14 5.82
CA VAL A 8 -32.41 -33.61 5.81
C VAL A 8 -32.90 -34.18 4.49
N CYS A 9 -33.97 -33.61 3.90
CA CYS A 9 -34.61 -34.19 2.72
C CYS A 9 -34.89 -33.21 1.57
N GLY A 10 -34.39 -31.98 1.65
CA GLY A 10 -34.49 -30.97 0.60
C GLY A 10 -35.87 -30.35 0.36
N ASN A 11 -36.92 -30.75 1.12
CA ASN A 11 -38.28 -30.24 0.92
C ASN A 11 -38.48 -28.90 1.64
N ILE A 12 -39.48 -28.14 1.19
CA ILE A 12 -39.85 -26.85 1.79
C ILE A 12 -40.39 -27.06 3.20
N CYS A 13 -39.89 -26.26 4.15
CA CYS A 13 -40.37 -26.25 5.55
C CYS A 13 -41.41 -25.17 5.77
N ILE A 14 -42.31 -25.43 6.71
CA ILE A 14 -43.30 -24.47 7.20
C ILE A 14 -42.90 -23.90 8.57
N LYS A 15 -43.39 -22.72 8.91
CA LYS A 15 -43.21 -22.13 10.24
C LYS A 15 -43.81 -23.01 11.33
N TYR A 16 -43.05 -23.28 12.39
CA TYR A 16 -43.43 -24.13 13.50
C TYR A 16 -43.04 -23.53 14.84
N GLY A 17 -43.74 -22.46 15.22
CA GLY A 17 -43.50 -21.78 16.49
C GLY A 17 -42.11 -21.16 16.64
N LYS A 18 -41.76 -20.74 17.84
CA LYS A 18 -40.46 -20.14 18.20
C LYS A 18 -39.83 -20.98 19.32
N ASN A 19 -38.48 -20.91 19.39
CA ASN A 19 -37.74 -21.49 20.51
C ASN A 19 -37.66 -20.53 21.71
N LYS A 20 -37.03 -20.94 22.83
CA LYS A 20 -36.82 -20.09 24.02
C LYS A 20 -36.06 -18.79 23.73
N SER A 21 -35.24 -18.76 22.70
CA SER A 21 -34.51 -17.55 22.23
C SER A 21 -35.28 -16.75 21.18
N VAL A 22 -36.59 -16.95 21.07
CA VAL A 22 -37.49 -16.25 20.13
C VAL A 22 -37.17 -16.51 18.64
N SER A 23 -36.30 -17.45 18.32
CA SER A 23 -35.93 -17.79 16.94
C SER A 23 -37.02 -18.67 16.31
N GLN A 24 -37.36 -18.39 15.03
CA GLN A 24 -38.37 -19.15 14.29
C GLN A 24 -37.89 -20.60 14.05
N ARG A 25 -38.72 -21.57 14.47
CA ARG A 25 -38.55 -22.99 14.14
C ARG A 25 -39.28 -23.31 12.85
N TRP A 26 -38.77 -24.29 12.12
CA TRP A 26 -39.32 -24.71 10.83
C TRP A 26 -39.49 -26.22 10.82
N LEU A 27 -40.66 -26.70 10.44
CA LEU A 27 -41.01 -28.10 10.35
C LEU A 27 -41.06 -28.57 8.90
N CYS A 28 -40.37 -29.64 8.60
CA CYS A 28 -40.53 -30.35 7.34
C CYS A 28 -41.71 -31.30 7.41
N LYS A 29 -42.75 -31.10 6.59
CA LYS A 29 -43.90 -31.96 6.56
C LYS A 29 -43.60 -33.40 6.10
N LYS A 30 -42.55 -33.57 5.23
CA LYS A 30 -42.20 -34.86 4.67
C LYS A 30 -41.44 -35.75 5.66
N CYS A 31 -40.34 -35.28 6.22
CA CYS A 31 -39.49 -36.08 7.11
C CYS A 31 -39.70 -35.74 8.60
N LYS A 32 -40.65 -34.87 8.94
CA LYS A 32 -40.99 -34.43 10.31
C LYS A 32 -39.84 -33.78 11.09
N SER A 33 -38.71 -33.54 10.44
CA SER A 33 -37.60 -32.85 11.09
C SER A 33 -37.95 -31.40 11.44
N ILE A 34 -37.54 -30.97 12.63
CA ILE A 34 -37.66 -29.56 13.06
C ILE A 34 -36.30 -28.92 12.99
N ASN A 35 -36.20 -27.82 12.27
CA ASN A 35 -34.97 -27.06 12.08
C ASN A 35 -35.14 -25.62 12.54
N THR A 36 -34.11 -25.09 13.17
CA THR A 36 -33.99 -23.65 13.43
C THR A 36 -32.78 -23.18 12.61
N PRO A 37 -32.99 -22.45 11.52
CA PRO A 37 -31.86 -21.94 10.72
C PRO A 37 -30.91 -21.15 11.62
N LYS A 38 -29.66 -21.52 11.61
CA LYS A 38 -28.63 -20.75 12.30
C LYS A 38 -28.52 -19.39 11.63
N ILE A 39 -28.80 -18.33 12.38
CA ILE A 39 -28.55 -16.96 11.91
C ILE A 39 -27.04 -16.83 11.81
N ASP A 40 -26.55 -16.43 10.65
CA ASP A 40 -25.14 -16.13 10.47
C ASP A 40 -24.78 -14.82 11.19
N ASN A 41 -24.60 -14.95 12.50
CA ASN A 41 -24.18 -13.83 13.35
C ASN A 41 -22.74 -13.39 13.06
N LEU A 42 -21.93 -14.25 12.43
CA LEU A 42 -20.53 -13.98 12.17
C LEU A 42 -20.40 -12.93 11.06
N THR A 43 -21.09 -13.15 9.93
CA THR A 43 -21.17 -12.18 8.83
C THR A 43 -21.71 -10.83 9.30
N LYS A 44 -22.79 -10.84 10.11
CA LYS A 44 -23.34 -9.60 10.67
C LYS A 44 -22.34 -8.87 11.56
N GLN A 45 -21.62 -9.58 12.41
CA GLN A 45 -20.60 -9.00 13.30
C GLN A 45 -19.40 -8.46 12.53
N LEU A 46 -18.96 -9.14 11.46
CA LEU A 46 -17.89 -8.64 10.60
C LEU A 46 -18.31 -7.36 9.86
N ASN A 47 -19.52 -7.30 9.35
CA ASN A 47 -20.04 -6.06 8.74
C ASN A 47 -20.06 -4.89 9.74
N ILE A 48 -20.45 -5.13 11.00
CA ILE A 48 -20.40 -4.10 12.05
C ILE A 48 -18.94 -3.70 12.36
N PHE A 49 -18.02 -4.67 12.39
CA PHE A 49 -16.59 -4.43 12.59
C PHE A 49 -16.00 -3.57 11.45
N LEU A 50 -16.27 -3.92 10.20
CA LEU A 50 -15.77 -3.17 9.04
C LEU A 50 -16.38 -1.77 8.97
N LYS A 51 -17.69 -1.63 9.26
CA LYS A 51 -18.33 -0.32 9.36
C LYS A 51 -17.62 0.57 10.38
N TRP A 52 -17.36 0.05 11.57
CA TRP A 52 -16.60 0.78 12.59
C TRP A 52 -15.18 1.09 12.13
N LEU A 53 -14.45 0.09 11.60
CA LEU A 53 -13.06 0.24 11.20
C LEU A 53 -12.87 1.35 10.15
N PHE A 54 -13.82 1.50 9.24
CA PHE A 54 -13.74 2.50 8.16
C PHE A 54 -14.45 3.82 8.47
N SER A 55 -15.02 3.96 9.67
CA SER A 55 -15.69 5.18 10.12
C SER A 55 -14.82 5.97 11.12
N LYS A 56 -15.40 7.07 11.61
CA LYS A 56 -14.86 7.84 12.73
C LYS A 56 -15.53 7.46 14.06
N ASP A 57 -16.41 6.45 14.05
CA ASP A 57 -17.20 6.07 15.20
C ASP A 57 -16.30 5.52 16.31
N ILE A 58 -16.56 5.90 17.53
CA ILE A 58 -15.86 5.36 18.69
C ILE A 58 -16.52 4.08 19.17
N GLN A 59 -15.73 3.15 19.72
CA GLN A 59 -16.23 1.82 20.10
C GLN A 59 -17.38 1.85 21.11
N LYS A 60 -17.45 2.88 21.96
CA LYS A 60 -18.53 2.97 22.97
C LYS A 60 -19.90 3.22 22.35
N ASP A 61 -19.95 3.83 21.17
CA ASP A 61 -21.18 4.16 20.46
C ASP A 61 -21.66 3.01 19.55
N MET A 62 -20.86 1.95 19.44
CA MET A 62 -21.24 0.78 18.66
C MET A 62 -22.29 -0.09 19.38
N PRO A 63 -23.08 -0.86 18.64
CA PRO A 63 -24.16 -1.70 19.20
C PRO A 63 -23.70 -2.58 20.36
N GLY A 64 -24.27 -2.36 21.54
CA GLY A 64 -23.96 -3.06 22.79
C GLY A 64 -22.81 -2.43 23.60
N GLY A 65 -22.32 -1.25 23.20
CA GLY A 65 -21.28 -0.52 23.88
C GLY A 65 -19.89 -1.10 23.70
N GLY A 66 -18.83 -0.33 24.09
CA GLY A 66 -17.45 -0.63 23.78
C GLY A 66 -16.95 -2.01 24.22
N ARG A 67 -17.30 -2.48 25.43
CA ARG A 67 -16.89 -3.81 25.94
C ARG A 67 -17.52 -4.94 25.12
N THR A 68 -18.80 -4.85 24.87
CA THR A 68 -19.54 -5.87 24.08
C THR A 68 -19.08 -5.87 22.64
N PHE A 69 -18.89 -4.70 22.04
CA PHE A 69 -18.35 -4.55 20.70
C PHE A 69 -16.97 -5.23 20.59
N ARG A 70 -16.02 -4.90 21.46
CA ARG A 70 -14.66 -5.51 21.46
C ARG A 70 -14.74 -7.03 21.58
N ARG A 71 -15.54 -7.57 22.52
CA ARG A 71 -15.69 -9.02 22.71
C ARG A 71 -16.24 -9.72 21.46
N LYS A 72 -17.20 -9.13 20.76
CA LYS A 72 -17.81 -9.70 19.55
C LYS A 72 -16.90 -9.60 18.32
N THR A 73 -16.03 -8.61 18.27
CA THR A 73 -15.21 -8.29 17.09
C THR A 73 -13.74 -8.68 17.22
N SER A 74 -13.28 -9.07 18.41
CA SER A 74 -11.87 -9.45 18.67
C SER A 74 -11.33 -10.48 17.67
N LYS A 75 -12.13 -11.49 17.36
CA LYS A 75 -11.80 -12.58 16.43
C LYS A 75 -11.51 -12.14 14.99
N PHE A 76 -11.99 -10.96 14.57
CA PHE A 76 -11.73 -10.42 13.23
C PHE A 76 -10.34 -9.79 13.12
N TRP A 77 -9.72 -9.50 14.27
CA TRP A 77 -8.30 -9.12 14.31
C TRP A 77 -7.36 -10.30 14.09
N ASP A 78 -7.83 -11.54 14.22
CA ASP A 78 -7.03 -12.73 13.94
C ASP A 78 -6.93 -13.04 12.43
N ILE A 79 -7.74 -12.36 11.59
CA ILE A 79 -7.82 -12.62 10.15
C ILE A 79 -6.80 -11.77 9.40
N TRP A 80 -6.07 -12.41 8.49
CA TRP A 80 -5.21 -11.76 7.50
C TRP A 80 -5.87 -11.78 6.13
N THR A 81 -6.17 -10.60 5.60
CA THR A 81 -6.66 -10.48 4.24
C THR A 81 -5.49 -10.53 3.28
N LEU A 82 -5.44 -11.56 2.45
CA LEU A 82 -4.36 -11.75 1.49
C LEU A 82 -4.61 -10.97 0.20
N PRO A 83 -3.54 -10.41 -0.41
CA PRO A 83 -3.66 -9.75 -1.70
C PRO A 83 -4.03 -10.77 -2.79
N PRO A 84 -4.86 -10.39 -3.77
CA PRO A 84 -5.17 -11.22 -4.91
C PRO A 84 -3.93 -11.44 -5.80
N VAL A 85 -4.00 -12.43 -6.69
CA VAL A 85 -3.16 -12.48 -7.88
C VAL A 85 -3.90 -11.74 -8.98
N VAL A 86 -3.23 -10.80 -9.64
CA VAL A 86 -3.83 -9.96 -10.68
C VAL A 86 -3.25 -10.36 -12.03
N GLU A 87 -4.03 -11.12 -12.79
CA GLU A 87 -3.65 -11.61 -14.11
C GLU A 87 -4.00 -10.62 -15.24
N GLU A 88 -4.92 -9.71 -14.96
CA GLU A 88 -5.34 -8.67 -15.91
C GLU A 88 -4.22 -7.65 -16.10
N LYS A 89 -3.93 -7.28 -17.36
CA LYS A 89 -2.96 -6.21 -17.67
C LYS A 89 -3.58 -4.84 -17.41
N HIS A 90 -2.96 -4.06 -16.54
CA HIS A 90 -3.35 -2.68 -16.28
C HIS A 90 -2.51 -1.72 -17.12
N SER A 91 -3.14 -0.70 -17.70
CA SER A 91 -2.42 0.30 -18.49
C SER A 91 -1.49 1.14 -17.62
N VAL A 92 -1.98 1.60 -16.46
CA VAL A 92 -1.23 2.44 -15.52
C VAL A 92 -1.38 1.92 -14.11
N VAL A 93 -0.26 1.74 -13.42
CA VAL A 93 -0.24 1.45 -11.98
C VAL A 93 0.58 2.48 -11.21
N PHE A 94 0.20 2.67 -9.96
CA PHE A 94 0.88 3.54 -9.01
C PHE A 94 1.39 2.70 -7.85
N VAL A 95 2.60 2.99 -7.40
CA VAL A 95 3.22 2.27 -6.28
C VAL A 95 3.75 3.24 -5.25
N ASP A 96 3.56 2.90 -3.98
CA ASP A 96 4.07 3.68 -2.86
C ASP A 96 4.11 2.84 -1.59
N GLY A 97 4.89 3.26 -0.58
CA GLY A 97 4.94 2.65 0.74
C GLY A 97 4.25 3.51 1.79
N ILE A 98 3.47 2.89 2.67
CA ILE A 98 2.95 3.55 3.87
C ILE A 98 3.66 3.01 5.11
N TYR A 99 4.42 3.88 5.77
CA TYR A 99 5.06 3.55 7.04
C TYR A 99 4.05 3.69 8.18
N LEU A 100 3.84 2.59 8.88
CA LEU A 100 2.97 2.55 10.06
C LEU A 100 3.75 2.94 11.32
N CYS A 101 5.05 2.77 11.27
CA CYS A 101 6.02 3.09 12.29
C CYS A 101 7.44 2.88 11.72
N ARG A 102 8.48 3.01 12.54
CA ARG A 102 9.87 2.99 12.09
C ARG A 102 10.28 1.71 11.34
N ASN A 103 9.76 0.55 11.74
CA ASN A 103 10.15 -0.76 11.20
C ASN A 103 8.99 -1.55 10.58
N ALA A 104 7.88 -0.91 10.21
CA ALA A 104 6.79 -1.55 9.47
C ALA A 104 6.29 -0.63 8.36
N CYS A 105 6.41 -1.12 7.15
CA CYS A 105 5.96 -0.50 5.94
C CYS A 105 5.01 -1.46 5.19
N VAL A 106 3.91 -0.95 4.70
CA VAL A 106 3.07 -1.69 3.76
C VAL A 106 3.26 -1.07 2.38
N LEU A 107 3.86 -1.84 1.48
CA LEU A 107 3.95 -1.49 0.07
C LEU A 107 2.57 -1.69 -0.57
N ILE A 108 2.16 -0.77 -1.42
CA ILE A 108 0.86 -0.80 -2.07
C ILE A 108 1.05 -0.55 -3.57
N CYS A 109 0.38 -1.37 -4.38
CA CYS A 109 0.21 -1.15 -5.80
C CYS A 109 -1.28 -0.96 -6.11
N CYS A 110 -1.61 0.06 -6.89
CA CYS A 110 -2.99 0.34 -7.28
C CYS A 110 -3.07 0.82 -8.72
N ASP A 111 -4.24 0.68 -9.32
CA ASP A 111 -4.64 1.46 -10.50
C ASP A 111 -5.42 2.73 -10.07
N ARG A 112 -6.20 3.31 -10.98
CA ARG A 112 -7.02 4.50 -10.68
C ARG A 112 -8.16 4.22 -9.70
N ASN A 113 -8.65 2.99 -9.63
CA ASN A 113 -9.91 2.63 -8.96
C ASN A 113 -9.71 1.68 -7.80
N HIS A 114 -8.72 0.77 -7.89
CA HIS A 114 -8.58 -0.37 -6.99
C HIS A 114 -7.16 -0.55 -6.48
N VAL A 115 -7.05 -1.15 -5.32
CA VAL A 115 -5.78 -1.67 -4.80
C VAL A 115 -5.55 -3.04 -5.41
N LEU A 116 -4.48 -3.17 -6.19
CA LEU A 116 -4.13 -4.41 -6.90
C LEU A 116 -3.32 -5.36 -6.02
N GLY A 117 -2.53 -4.83 -5.10
CA GLY A 117 -1.74 -5.64 -4.19
C GLY A 117 -1.15 -4.83 -3.04
N TRP A 118 -0.78 -5.54 -1.98
CA TRP A 118 -0.08 -4.98 -0.82
C TRP A 118 0.88 -6.01 -0.24
N TYR A 119 1.96 -5.52 0.42
CA TYR A 119 2.98 -6.38 0.97
C TYR A 119 3.60 -5.75 2.22
N LEU A 120 3.69 -6.50 3.32
CA LEU A 120 4.27 -6.03 4.57
C LEU A 120 5.79 -6.24 4.57
N CYS A 121 6.56 -5.21 4.92
CA CYS A 121 8.01 -5.27 5.10
C CYS A 121 8.48 -4.30 6.18
N ARG A 122 9.73 -4.42 6.63
CA ARG A 122 10.32 -3.46 7.58
C ARG A 122 10.58 -2.11 6.94
N TYR A 123 11.10 -2.12 5.73
CA TYR A 123 11.41 -0.95 4.91
C TYR A 123 11.36 -1.33 3.43
N GLU A 124 11.30 -0.34 2.57
CA GLU A 124 11.21 -0.52 1.12
C GLU A 124 12.52 -1.03 0.53
N HIS A 125 12.66 -2.34 0.39
CA HIS A 125 13.81 -2.98 -0.25
C HIS A 125 13.40 -3.78 -1.50
N ALA A 126 14.38 -4.13 -2.32
CA ALA A 126 14.11 -4.72 -3.63
C ALA A 126 13.31 -6.03 -3.56
N ASN A 127 13.62 -6.92 -2.61
CA ASN A 127 12.93 -8.21 -2.51
C ASN A 127 11.45 -8.03 -2.12
N ALA A 128 11.14 -7.07 -1.24
CA ALA A 128 9.74 -6.76 -0.88
C ALA A 128 8.96 -6.27 -2.10
N TRP A 129 9.55 -5.36 -2.89
CA TRP A 129 8.96 -4.90 -4.14
C TRP A 129 8.81 -6.03 -5.16
N ILE A 130 9.82 -6.92 -5.32
CA ILE A 130 9.73 -8.11 -6.17
C ILE A 130 8.55 -8.97 -5.75
N SER A 131 8.41 -9.27 -4.46
CA SER A 131 7.32 -10.11 -3.94
C SER A 131 5.93 -9.52 -4.20
N LEU A 132 5.77 -8.19 -4.08
CA LEU A 132 4.53 -7.51 -4.44
C LEU A 132 4.27 -7.58 -5.94
N MET A 133 5.25 -7.18 -6.75
CA MET A 133 5.11 -7.01 -8.19
C MET A 133 4.92 -8.34 -8.93
N SER A 134 5.54 -9.44 -8.43
CA SER A 134 5.39 -10.79 -9.03
C SER A 134 3.96 -11.35 -8.99
N ARG A 135 3.06 -10.70 -8.24
CA ARG A 135 1.64 -11.08 -8.14
C ARG A 135 0.73 -10.29 -9.08
N ILE A 136 1.29 -9.36 -9.82
CA ILE A 136 0.56 -8.42 -10.67
C ILE A 136 1.21 -8.48 -12.05
N THR A 137 0.38 -8.64 -13.08
CA THR A 137 0.85 -8.62 -14.47
C THR A 137 1.53 -7.30 -14.80
N GLU A 138 2.62 -7.36 -15.57
CA GLU A 138 3.39 -6.20 -15.99
C GLU A 138 2.50 -5.13 -16.65
N PRO A 139 2.46 -3.90 -16.12
CA PRO A 139 1.66 -2.81 -16.68
C PRO A 139 2.35 -2.16 -17.89
N ALA A 140 1.64 -1.35 -18.65
CA ALA A 140 2.25 -0.52 -19.68
C ALA A 140 3.08 0.61 -19.05
N LEU A 141 2.57 1.22 -17.98
CA LEU A 141 3.23 2.30 -17.25
C LEU A 141 3.15 2.09 -15.73
N VAL A 142 4.26 2.37 -15.05
CA VAL A 142 4.27 2.50 -13.59
C VAL A 142 4.71 3.91 -13.18
N VAL A 143 3.99 4.50 -12.23
CA VAL A 143 4.34 5.80 -11.61
C VAL A 143 4.80 5.55 -10.19
N SER A 144 5.99 6.07 -9.84
CA SER A 144 6.57 5.87 -8.50
C SER A 144 7.38 7.07 -8.03
N ASP A 145 7.73 7.07 -6.75
CA ASP A 145 8.73 7.98 -6.18
C ASP A 145 10.17 7.62 -6.58
N GLY A 146 10.40 6.43 -7.17
CA GLY A 146 11.68 5.93 -7.70
C GLY A 146 12.71 5.58 -6.64
N GLY A 147 12.28 5.02 -5.53
CA GLY A 147 13.16 4.45 -4.53
C GLY A 147 14.14 3.42 -5.11
N LYS A 148 15.37 3.34 -4.56
CA LYS A 148 16.40 2.41 -5.09
C LYS A 148 15.94 0.96 -5.10
N GLY A 149 15.20 0.54 -4.05
CA GLY A 149 14.65 -0.81 -3.94
C GLY A 149 13.63 -1.10 -5.04
N PHE A 150 12.72 -0.15 -5.27
CA PHE A 150 11.73 -0.24 -6.34
C PHE A 150 12.38 -0.31 -7.74
N ASN A 151 13.32 0.59 -8.05
CA ASN A 151 13.98 0.60 -9.36
C ASN A 151 14.74 -0.70 -9.67
N LYS A 152 15.31 -1.36 -8.63
CA LYS A 152 15.93 -2.68 -8.79
C LYS A 152 14.89 -3.75 -9.07
N ALA A 153 13.76 -3.72 -8.38
CA ALA A 153 12.65 -4.66 -8.58
C ALA A 153 12.01 -4.47 -9.96
N LEU A 154 11.77 -3.23 -10.37
CA LEU A 154 11.19 -2.88 -11.67
C LEU A 154 11.93 -3.55 -12.82
N ARG A 155 13.25 -3.37 -12.88
CA ARG A 155 14.09 -3.98 -13.93
C ARG A 155 14.07 -5.50 -13.94
N LYS A 156 13.77 -6.14 -12.79
CA LYS A 156 13.73 -7.60 -12.67
C LYS A 156 12.36 -8.18 -13.00
N VAL A 157 11.29 -7.54 -12.57
CA VAL A 157 9.92 -8.11 -12.61
C VAL A 157 9.11 -7.52 -13.77
N TRP A 158 9.26 -6.22 -14.05
CA TRP A 158 8.54 -5.51 -15.11
C TRP A 158 9.53 -4.79 -16.05
N PRO A 159 10.38 -5.54 -16.79
CA PRO A 159 11.45 -4.98 -17.60
C PRO A 159 10.98 -4.13 -18.78
N HIS A 160 9.74 -4.37 -19.24
CA HIS A 160 9.15 -3.67 -20.41
C HIS A 160 8.23 -2.52 -19.99
N ALA A 161 7.85 -2.43 -18.72
CA ALA A 161 7.01 -1.36 -18.22
C ALA A 161 7.71 0.00 -18.34
N LYS A 162 7.07 0.97 -18.96
CA LYS A 162 7.53 2.37 -18.93
C LYS A 162 7.49 2.89 -17.49
N HIS A 163 8.46 3.72 -17.10
CA HIS A 163 8.53 4.28 -15.75
C HIS A 163 8.43 5.79 -15.79
N GLN A 164 7.40 6.33 -15.16
CA GLN A 164 7.28 7.76 -14.87
C GLN A 164 7.71 8.05 -13.44
N ARG A 165 8.71 8.86 -13.30
CA ARG A 165 9.13 9.41 -12.00
C ARG A 165 8.16 10.47 -11.54
N CYS A 166 7.59 10.35 -10.34
CA CYS A 166 6.67 11.37 -9.80
C CYS A 166 7.34 12.75 -9.73
N LEU A 167 6.89 13.68 -10.55
CA LEU A 167 7.49 15.03 -10.63
C LEU A 167 7.38 15.80 -9.33
N PHE A 168 6.31 15.58 -8.54
CA PHE A 168 6.18 16.19 -7.22
C PHE A 168 7.29 15.74 -6.26
N HIS A 169 7.65 14.45 -6.28
CA HIS A 169 8.77 13.93 -5.49
C HIS A 169 10.12 14.47 -5.98
N VAL A 170 10.29 14.61 -7.29
CA VAL A 170 11.50 15.24 -7.86
C VAL A 170 11.64 16.67 -7.39
N PHE A 171 10.57 17.48 -7.53
CA PHE A 171 10.55 18.85 -7.02
C PHE A 171 10.81 18.90 -5.50
N SER A 172 10.12 18.04 -4.73
CA SER A 172 10.27 17.99 -3.26
C SER A 172 11.71 17.63 -2.85
N GLN A 173 12.39 16.76 -3.59
CA GLN A 173 13.79 16.42 -3.37
C GLN A 173 14.71 17.61 -3.64
N VAL A 174 14.54 18.31 -4.77
CA VAL A 174 15.31 19.53 -5.06
C VAL A 174 15.05 20.58 -4.01
N ARG A 175 13.79 20.84 -3.65
CA ARG A 175 13.42 21.78 -2.59
C ARG A 175 14.08 21.46 -1.24
N ARG A 176 14.27 20.17 -0.91
CA ARG A 176 14.99 19.79 0.31
C ARG A 176 16.47 20.20 0.28
N TYR A 177 17.09 20.17 -0.89
CA TYR A 177 18.48 20.55 -1.07
C TYR A 177 18.70 22.05 -1.26
N THR A 178 17.77 22.76 -1.90
CA THR A 178 17.87 24.20 -2.16
C THR A 178 17.22 25.05 -1.07
N THR A 179 16.33 24.45 -0.23
CA THR A 179 15.37 25.12 0.64
C THR A 179 14.26 25.86 -0.13
N THR A 180 13.29 26.42 0.58
CA THR A 180 12.24 27.26 -0.04
C THR A 180 12.68 28.70 -0.29
N ARG A 181 13.80 29.13 0.34
CA ARG A 181 14.42 30.45 0.20
C ARG A 181 15.93 30.27 -0.02
N PRO A 182 16.35 29.89 -1.23
CA PRO A 182 17.75 29.68 -1.54
C PRO A 182 18.57 30.93 -1.33
N LYS A 183 19.73 30.80 -0.66
CA LYS A 183 20.63 31.93 -0.38
C LYS A 183 21.60 32.25 -1.54
N THR A 184 21.77 31.35 -2.48
CA THR A 184 22.67 31.48 -3.61
C THR A 184 21.92 31.62 -4.92
N LEU A 185 22.48 32.33 -5.90
CA LEU A 185 21.87 32.45 -7.22
C LEU A 185 21.70 31.08 -7.88
N ALA A 186 22.72 30.22 -7.82
CA ALA A 186 22.63 28.84 -8.33
C ALA A 186 21.49 28.04 -7.70
N GLY A 187 21.29 28.17 -6.39
CA GLY A 187 20.20 27.52 -5.69
C GLY A 187 18.83 28.07 -6.08
N ALA A 188 18.69 29.38 -6.26
CA ALA A 188 17.44 30.02 -6.66
C ALA A 188 17.02 29.62 -8.08
N GLU A 189 17.95 29.62 -9.02
CA GLU A 189 17.71 29.20 -10.39
C GLU A 189 17.34 27.71 -10.46
N LEU A 190 18.06 26.82 -9.73
CA LEU A 190 17.75 25.39 -9.69
C LEU A 190 16.38 25.11 -9.06
N TYR A 191 16.03 25.85 -8.02
CA TYR A 191 14.69 25.76 -7.42
C TYR A 191 13.58 26.17 -8.41
N ALA A 192 13.80 27.26 -9.15
CA ALA A 192 12.86 27.73 -10.18
C ALA A 192 12.69 26.70 -11.31
N LEU A 193 13.81 26.15 -11.81
CA LEU A 193 13.78 25.04 -12.79
C LEU A 193 12.99 23.84 -12.27
N ALA A 194 13.27 23.40 -11.05
CA ALA A 194 12.56 22.25 -10.48
C ALA A 194 11.05 22.51 -10.26
N LYS A 195 10.68 23.75 -9.93
CA LYS A 195 9.26 24.15 -9.81
C LYS A 195 8.54 24.08 -11.15
N ARG A 196 9.20 24.47 -12.23
CA ARG A 196 8.64 24.43 -13.60
C ARG A 196 8.33 23.02 -14.08
N LEU A 197 9.07 21.98 -13.60
CA LEU A 197 8.78 20.58 -13.93
C LEU A 197 7.31 20.19 -13.70
N LEU A 198 6.66 20.80 -12.71
CA LEU A 198 5.28 20.49 -12.35
C LEU A 198 4.24 21.01 -13.36
N HIS A 199 4.65 21.86 -14.30
CA HIS A 199 3.77 22.59 -15.19
C HIS A 199 4.12 22.40 -16.68
N LEU A 200 5.01 21.45 -17.01
CA LEU A 200 5.33 21.16 -18.41
C LEU A 200 4.22 20.27 -18.99
N GLU A 201 3.72 20.64 -20.14
CA GLU A 201 2.59 19.97 -20.79
C GLU A 201 2.94 19.38 -22.16
N THR A 202 4.02 19.86 -22.77
CA THR A 202 4.44 19.45 -24.11
C THR A 202 5.87 18.92 -24.14
N ARG A 203 6.16 18.10 -25.15
CA ARG A 203 7.53 17.59 -25.38
C ARG A 203 8.50 18.72 -25.64
N SER A 204 8.12 19.72 -26.44
CA SER A 204 8.96 20.90 -26.74
C SER A 204 9.34 21.67 -25.47
N GLU A 205 8.39 21.84 -24.54
CA GLU A 205 8.70 22.48 -23.25
C GLU A 205 9.65 21.63 -22.40
N ALA A 206 9.51 20.31 -22.45
CA ALA A 206 10.42 19.41 -21.74
C ALA A 206 11.85 19.46 -22.31
N ASP A 207 11.99 19.48 -23.63
CA ASP A 207 13.28 19.58 -24.29
C ASP A 207 13.95 20.93 -23.98
N LYS A 208 13.19 22.03 -24.05
CA LYS A 208 13.67 23.36 -23.60
C LYS A 208 14.10 23.38 -22.14
N TRP A 209 13.34 22.70 -21.28
CA TRP A 209 13.70 22.59 -19.86
C TRP A 209 15.04 21.83 -19.68
N VAL A 210 15.29 20.78 -20.45
CA VAL A 210 16.55 20.05 -20.43
C VAL A 210 17.71 20.96 -20.85
N ASP A 211 17.54 21.72 -21.92
CA ASP A 211 18.57 22.68 -22.38
C ASP A 211 18.88 23.73 -21.31
N GLU A 212 17.86 24.33 -20.72
CA GLU A 212 18.04 25.30 -19.64
C GLU A 212 18.72 24.68 -18.39
N PHE A 213 18.46 23.41 -18.09
CA PHE A 213 19.14 22.70 -17.01
C PHE A 213 20.62 22.44 -17.34
N LEU A 214 20.94 22.10 -18.59
CA LEU A 214 22.31 21.94 -19.07
C LEU A 214 23.06 23.29 -19.04
N ASP A 215 22.41 24.39 -19.44
CA ASP A 215 22.95 25.74 -19.34
C ASP A 215 23.22 26.16 -17.90
N TRP A 216 22.30 25.85 -17.00
CA TRP A 216 22.48 26.07 -15.56
C TRP A 216 23.71 25.31 -15.05
N MET A 217 23.93 24.06 -15.45
CA MET A 217 25.09 23.28 -15.05
C MET A 217 26.38 23.91 -15.58
N ARG A 218 26.41 24.35 -16.84
CA ARG A 218 27.57 25.04 -17.45
C ARG A 218 27.88 26.36 -16.73
N LYS A 219 26.88 27.19 -16.52
CA LYS A 219 26.96 28.49 -15.86
C LYS A 219 27.53 28.39 -14.43
N HIS A 220 27.08 27.40 -13.67
CA HIS A 220 27.44 27.28 -12.25
C HIS A 220 28.55 26.25 -11.97
N ASN A 221 29.23 25.71 -13.00
CA ASN A 221 30.23 24.66 -12.83
C ASN A 221 31.37 25.07 -11.88
N LYS A 222 31.94 26.25 -12.07
CA LYS A 222 33.02 26.79 -11.20
C LYS A 222 32.58 26.95 -9.75
N PHE A 223 31.35 27.45 -9.53
CA PHE A 223 30.78 27.63 -8.21
C PHE A 223 30.54 26.25 -7.53
N LEU A 224 29.96 25.30 -8.21
CA LEU A 224 29.70 23.97 -7.70
C LEU A 224 30.98 23.16 -7.42
N SER A 225 32.06 23.45 -8.12
CA SER A 225 33.37 22.78 -7.95
C SER A 225 34.17 23.29 -6.75
N GLN A 226 33.69 24.34 -6.05
CA GLN A 226 34.35 24.87 -4.86
C GLN A 226 34.46 23.84 -3.76
N ARG A 227 35.60 23.81 -3.09
CA ARG A 227 35.86 22.91 -1.96
C ARG A 227 36.29 23.71 -0.74
N SER A 228 35.94 23.24 0.42
CA SER A 228 36.32 23.79 1.72
C SER A 228 36.76 22.66 2.66
N LEU A 229 37.58 23.00 3.65
CA LEU A 229 37.97 22.09 4.71
C LEU A 229 36.79 21.96 5.72
N ASP A 230 36.48 20.74 6.15
CA ASP A 230 35.60 20.53 7.26
C ASP A 230 36.32 20.69 8.62
N GLU A 231 35.61 20.58 9.71
CA GLU A 231 36.10 20.70 11.09
C GLU A 231 37.22 19.70 11.41
N ASN A 232 37.30 18.60 10.65
CA ASN A 232 38.32 17.55 10.79
C ASN A 232 39.50 17.71 9.79
N GLY A 233 39.55 18.82 9.06
CA GLY A 233 40.60 19.07 8.06
C GLY A 233 40.45 18.31 6.74
N ASN A 234 39.29 17.69 6.48
CA ASN A 234 39.06 16.99 5.20
C ASN A 234 38.44 17.90 4.16
N TRP A 235 38.91 17.79 2.91
CA TRP A 235 38.36 18.52 1.79
C TRP A 235 36.97 18.02 1.41
N ARG A 236 35.94 18.89 1.50
CA ARG A 236 34.55 18.61 1.09
C ARG A 236 34.06 19.59 0.04
N ALA A 237 33.06 19.20 -0.74
CA ALA A 237 32.40 20.12 -1.64
C ALA A 237 31.63 21.18 -0.83
N THR A 238 31.95 22.47 -1.04
CA THR A 238 31.30 23.60 -0.35
C THR A 238 29.79 23.60 -0.58
N HIS A 239 29.36 23.21 -1.79
CA HIS A 239 27.95 23.22 -2.22
C HIS A 239 27.38 21.81 -2.38
N GLU A 240 27.67 20.92 -1.42
CA GLU A 240 27.31 19.49 -1.49
C GLU A 240 25.82 19.26 -1.73
N SER A 241 24.94 20.04 -1.12
CA SER A 241 23.48 19.94 -1.29
C SER A 241 23.06 20.22 -2.73
N LEU A 242 23.58 21.28 -3.35
CA LEU A 242 23.30 21.61 -4.75
C LEU A 242 23.86 20.56 -5.71
N LEU A 243 25.06 20.02 -5.43
CA LEU A 243 25.61 18.91 -6.19
C LEU A 243 24.76 17.63 -6.10
N LYS A 244 24.19 17.34 -4.92
CA LYS A 244 23.26 16.21 -4.76
C LYS A 244 21.99 16.43 -5.59
N ALA A 245 21.44 17.66 -5.61
CA ALA A 245 20.28 17.99 -6.44
C ALA A 245 20.60 17.86 -7.94
N GLN A 246 21.70 18.46 -8.39
CA GLN A 246 22.20 18.36 -9.77
C GLN A 246 22.36 16.91 -10.23
N ARG A 247 23.11 16.11 -9.46
CA ARG A 247 23.36 14.69 -9.79
C ARG A 247 22.08 13.89 -9.86
N SER A 248 21.12 14.19 -8.97
CA SER A 248 19.82 13.54 -9.00
C SER A 248 19.05 13.86 -10.26
N LEU A 249 18.93 15.13 -10.64
CA LEU A 249 18.25 15.56 -11.87
C LEU A 249 18.96 15.02 -13.12
N SER A 250 20.29 15.16 -13.20
CA SER A 250 21.08 14.64 -14.33
C SER A 250 20.87 13.15 -14.56
N ARG A 251 20.80 12.37 -13.47
CA ARG A 251 20.52 10.94 -13.57
C ARG A 251 19.12 10.69 -14.13
N LEU A 252 18.08 11.39 -13.66
CA LEU A 252 16.71 11.21 -14.10
C LEU A 252 16.51 11.62 -15.57
N VAL A 253 17.19 12.68 -16.02
CA VAL A 253 17.24 13.07 -17.43
C VAL A 253 17.88 11.96 -18.26
N LYS A 254 19.05 11.45 -17.84
CA LYS A 254 19.74 10.35 -18.51
C LYS A 254 18.95 9.06 -18.56
N GLU A 255 18.22 8.72 -17.48
CA GLU A 255 17.36 7.54 -17.39
C GLU A 255 16.05 7.70 -18.19
N GLY A 256 15.73 8.90 -18.71
CA GLY A 256 14.52 9.17 -19.49
C GLY A 256 13.21 9.07 -18.69
N THR A 257 13.27 9.08 -17.33
CA THR A 257 12.10 8.81 -16.48
C THR A 257 11.31 10.05 -16.04
N LEU A 258 11.80 11.25 -16.37
CA LEU A 258 11.13 12.52 -16.01
C LEU A 258 9.92 12.83 -16.91
N PHE A 259 10.03 12.52 -18.19
CA PHE A 259 9.08 12.98 -19.20
C PHE A 259 8.39 11.83 -19.93
N THR A 260 8.32 10.66 -19.31
CA THR A 260 7.61 9.50 -19.86
C THR A 260 6.11 9.80 -20.06
N TYR A 261 5.55 10.71 -19.26
CA TYR A 261 4.15 11.15 -19.41
C TYR A 261 3.89 11.98 -20.70
N LEU A 262 4.94 12.38 -21.41
CA LEU A 262 4.89 13.08 -22.70
C LEU A 262 5.25 12.16 -23.89
N ASP A 263 5.39 10.85 -23.64
CA ASP A 263 5.66 9.85 -24.69
C ASP A 263 4.41 9.70 -25.58
N GLU A 264 4.53 10.04 -26.85
CA GLU A 264 3.41 10.09 -27.81
C GLU A 264 2.81 8.70 -28.05
N ASP A 265 3.66 7.66 -28.15
CA ASP A 265 3.22 6.28 -28.35
C ASP A 265 2.42 5.81 -27.14
N LEU A 266 2.91 6.13 -25.92
CA LEU A 266 2.22 5.80 -24.70
C LEU A 266 0.89 6.56 -24.55
N ILE A 267 0.86 7.84 -24.93
CA ILE A 267 -0.37 8.64 -24.94
C ILE A 267 -1.39 8.07 -25.94
N ALA A 268 -0.92 7.63 -27.10
CA ALA A 268 -1.80 6.99 -28.10
C ALA A 268 -2.38 5.66 -27.59
N GLU A 269 -1.58 4.87 -26.83
CA GLU A 269 -2.01 3.57 -26.30
C GLU A 269 -2.98 3.71 -25.11
N ILE A 270 -2.67 4.58 -24.15
CA ILE A 270 -3.37 4.61 -22.84
C ILE A 270 -4.11 5.92 -22.53
N GLY A 271 -4.05 6.89 -23.44
CA GLY A 271 -4.65 8.23 -23.26
C GLY A 271 -3.80 9.09 -22.30
N LYS A 272 -4.46 9.84 -21.43
CA LYS A 272 -3.78 10.76 -20.50
C LYS A 272 -2.86 10.02 -19.54
N VAL A 273 -1.56 10.28 -19.67
CA VAL A 273 -0.50 9.71 -18.83
C VAL A 273 -0.26 10.60 -17.61
N PRO A 274 -0.27 10.06 -16.38
CA PRO A 274 -0.04 10.83 -15.16
C PRO A 274 1.44 11.15 -14.96
N SER A 275 1.76 12.40 -14.65
CA SER A 275 3.12 12.86 -14.30
C SER A 275 3.45 12.75 -12.81
N THR A 276 2.45 12.49 -11.95
CA THR A 276 2.62 12.45 -10.50
C THR A 276 1.96 11.22 -9.88
N ASN A 277 2.43 10.86 -8.68
CA ASN A 277 1.90 9.74 -7.89
C ASN A 277 0.71 10.16 -7.00
N ASN A 278 0.04 11.28 -7.32
CA ASN A 278 -1.04 11.83 -6.48
C ASN A 278 -2.23 10.87 -6.32
N GLN A 279 -2.44 9.97 -7.29
CA GLN A 279 -3.49 8.95 -7.23
C GLN A 279 -3.36 8.07 -5.99
N ILE A 280 -2.15 7.63 -5.65
CA ILE A 280 -1.92 6.81 -4.46
C ILE A 280 -1.67 7.68 -3.21
N GLU A 281 -0.92 8.76 -3.30
CA GLU A 281 -0.57 9.60 -2.15
C GLU A 281 -1.76 10.41 -1.61
N GLY A 282 -2.43 11.17 -2.49
CA GLY A 282 -3.62 11.97 -2.18
C GLY A 282 -4.91 11.13 -2.11
N GLY A 283 -4.94 9.99 -2.78
CA GLY A 283 -6.06 9.06 -2.78
C GLY A 283 -5.95 8.02 -1.66
N ILE A 284 -5.27 6.92 -1.93
CA ILE A 284 -5.23 5.72 -1.08
C ILE A 284 -4.50 6.01 0.24
N ASN A 285 -3.27 6.51 0.18
CA ASN A 285 -2.47 6.75 1.39
C ASN A 285 -3.08 7.83 2.29
N ALA A 286 -3.72 8.85 1.73
CA ALA A 286 -4.43 9.85 2.52
C ALA A 286 -5.60 9.23 3.31
N ARG A 287 -6.37 8.34 2.68
CA ARG A 287 -7.48 7.60 3.33
C ARG A 287 -6.97 6.66 4.41
N LEU A 288 -5.89 5.92 4.14
CA LEU A 288 -5.25 5.05 5.13
C LEU A 288 -4.69 5.83 6.32
N ARG A 289 -4.04 6.97 6.09
CA ARG A 289 -3.59 7.86 7.17
C ARG A 289 -4.76 8.40 7.99
N ALA A 290 -5.89 8.72 7.37
CA ALA A 290 -7.11 9.13 8.06
C ALA A 290 -7.68 7.99 8.92
N LEU A 291 -7.77 6.77 8.39
CA LEU A 291 -8.19 5.58 9.13
C LEU A 291 -7.31 5.37 10.38
N LEU A 292 -5.99 5.40 10.21
CA LEU A 292 -5.05 5.21 11.31
C LEU A 292 -5.13 6.33 12.36
N ARG A 293 -5.39 7.57 11.95
CA ARG A 293 -5.63 8.70 12.87
C ARG A 293 -6.93 8.55 13.66
N ASN A 294 -7.99 8.04 13.02
CA ASN A 294 -9.27 7.80 13.70
C ASN A 294 -9.14 6.71 14.78
N HIS A 295 -8.21 5.78 14.61
CA HIS A 295 -8.00 4.62 15.49
C HIS A 295 -6.60 4.62 16.15
N ARG A 296 -6.17 5.74 16.73
CA ARG A 296 -4.82 5.93 17.31
C ARG A 296 -4.43 4.88 18.36
N GLY A 297 -5.40 4.32 19.09
CA GLY A 297 -5.17 3.34 20.16
C GLY A 297 -4.95 1.90 19.66
N LEU A 298 -4.87 1.65 18.35
CA LEU A 298 -4.56 0.32 17.83
C LEU A 298 -3.07 -0.02 18.03
N SER A 299 -2.79 -1.26 18.47
CA SER A 299 -1.45 -1.82 18.43
C SER A 299 -0.92 -1.85 16.98
N VAL A 300 0.40 -1.95 16.82
CA VAL A 300 1.04 -1.99 15.50
C VAL A 300 0.46 -3.11 14.64
N GLU A 301 0.33 -4.30 15.19
CA GLU A 301 -0.28 -5.44 14.51
C GLU A 301 -1.69 -5.11 14.01
N ARG A 302 -2.55 -4.53 14.84
CA ARG A 302 -3.90 -4.12 14.45
C ARG A 302 -3.90 -2.99 13.43
N ARG A 303 -2.92 -2.10 13.47
CA ARG A 303 -2.72 -1.07 12.43
C ARG A 303 -2.35 -1.69 11.09
N ILE A 304 -1.47 -2.69 11.08
CA ILE A 304 -1.13 -3.48 9.88
C ILE A 304 -2.39 -4.16 9.34
N LYS A 305 -3.12 -4.90 10.19
CA LYS A 305 -4.35 -5.59 9.80
C LYS A 305 -5.45 -4.61 9.35
N ALA A 306 -5.55 -3.43 9.95
CA ALA A 306 -6.47 -2.38 9.50
C ALA A 306 -6.17 -1.91 8.07
N VAL A 307 -4.89 -1.73 7.74
CA VAL A 307 -4.46 -1.41 6.36
C VAL A 307 -4.78 -2.56 5.42
N PHE A 308 -4.50 -3.80 5.81
CA PHE A 308 -4.81 -4.99 5.02
C PHE A 308 -6.31 -5.13 4.75
N TRP A 309 -7.16 -4.96 5.77
CA TRP A 309 -8.62 -4.93 5.62
C TRP A 309 -9.08 -3.86 4.63
N TRP A 310 -8.49 -2.66 4.75
CA TRP A 310 -8.83 -1.55 3.86
C TRP A 310 -8.43 -1.87 2.42
N CYS A 311 -7.20 -2.33 2.19
CA CYS A 311 -6.71 -2.72 0.87
C CYS A 311 -7.58 -3.81 0.24
N TYR A 312 -7.94 -4.83 1.03
CA TYR A 312 -8.77 -5.93 0.55
C TYR A 312 -10.16 -5.47 0.10
N VAL A 313 -10.83 -4.66 0.88
CA VAL A 313 -12.18 -4.15 0.54
C VAL A 313 -12.15 -3.24 -0.70
N HIS A 314 -11.01 -2.62 -0.97
CA HIS A 314 -10.82 -1.76 -2.14
C HIS A 314 -10.08 -2.47 -3.29
N SER A 315 -9.90 -3.80 -3.23
CA SER A 315 -9.36 -4.58 -4.34
C SER A 315 -10.44 -4.86 -5.41
N PRO A 316 -10.02 -5.25 -6.63
CA PRO A 316 -10.97 -5.69 -7.66
C PRO A 316 -11.72 -6.91 -7.21
N ARG A 317 -12.95 -7.06 -7.15
CA ARG A 317 -13.71 -8.30 -6.82
C ARG A 317 -13.42 -8.89 -5.43
N PRO A 318 -13.54 -8.14 -4.33
CA PRO A 318 -13.40 -8.73 -3.02
C PRO A 318 -14.50 -9.78 -2.80
N LEU A 319 -14.16 -10.88 -2.14
CA LEU A 319 -15.12 -11.93 -1.79
C LEU A 319 -16.23 -11.38 -0.89
N SER A 320 -17.40 -12.00 -0.96
CA SER A 320 -18.44 -11.72 0.02
C SER A 320 -17.94 -12.02 1.44
N VAL A 321 -18.50 -11.31 2.43
CA VAL A 321 -18.09 -11.47 3.84
C VAL A 321 -18.20 -12.92 4.31
N SER A 322 -19.19 -13.67 3.83
CA SER A 322 -19.39 -15.08 4.18
C SER A 322 -18.35 -16.01 3.58
N GLU A 323 -17.88 -15.72 2.36
CA GLU A 323 -16.82 -16.48 1.69
C GLU A 323 -15.44 -16.14 2.27
N LEU A 324 -15.17 -14.86 2.50
CA LEU A 324 -13.94 -14.37 3.11
C LEU A 324 -13.64 -15.09 4.43
N LEU A 325 -14.66 -15.22 5.29
CA LEU A 325 -14.54 -15.91 6.59
C LEU A 325 -14.18 -17.41 6.49
N LYS A 326 -14.35 -18.02 5.30
CA LYS A 326 -14.01 -19.43 5.07
C LYS A 326 -12.60 -19.63 4.55
N VAL A 327 -12.09 -18.67 3.80
CA VAL A 327 -10.82 -18.84 3.03
C VAL A 327 -9.66 -18.04 3.57
N MET A 328 -9.89 -16.91 4.25
CA MET A 328 -8.79 -16.09 4.75
C MET A 328 -8.09 -16.73 5.94
N PRO A 329 -6.75 -16.75 5.96
CA PRO A 329 -6.00 -17.31 7.07
C PRO A 329 -6.16 -16.50 8.34
N THR A 330 -5.99 -17.19 9.45
CA THR A 330 -5.96 -16.61 10.80
C THR A 330 -4.55 -16.71 11.39
N ASP A 331 -4.30 -15.97 12.47
CA ASP A 331 -3.03 -16.05 13.20
C ASP A 331 -2.64 -17.51 13.52
N LYS A 332 -3.62 -18.33 13.93
CA LYS A 332 -3.40 -19.75 14.22
C LYS A 332 -2.99 -20.55 12.99
N SER A 333 -3.65 -20.36 11.86
CA SER A 333 -3.32 -21.09 10.62
C SER A 333 -1.95 -20.68 10.09
N ILE A 334 -1.60 -19.41 10.18
CA ILE A 334 -0.29 -18.91 9.78
C ILE A 334 0.81 -19.46 10.70
N ALA A 335 0.60 -19.41 12.03
CA ALA A 335 1.56 -19.96 13.00
C ALA A 335 1.80 -21.47 12.75
N ALA A 336 0.75 -22.24 12.43
CA ALA A 336 0.89 -23.66 12.11
C ALA A 336 1.70 -23.90 10.81
N ILE A 337 1.56 -23.02 9.80
CA ILE A 337 2.38 -23.09 8.58
C ILE A 337 3.85 -22.81 8.89
N TYR A 338 4.15 -21.77 9.67
CA TYR A 338 5.53 -21.45 10.07
C TYR A 338 6.18 -22.58 10.88
N GLN A 339 5.44 -23.20 11.80
CA GLN A 339 5.93 -24.32 12.56
C GLN A 339 6.30 -25.49 11.63
N LYS A 340 5.44 -25.88 10.70
CA LYS A 340 5.73 -26.93 9.72
C LYS A 340 6.95 -26.62 8.83
N ILE A 341 7.09 -25.38 8.38
CA ILE A 341 8.22 -24.95 7.55
C ILE A 341 9.51 -24.99 8.35
N SER A 342 9.50 -24.54 9.61
CA SER A 342 10.68 -24.59 10.48
C SER A 342 11.13 -26.02 10.81
N GLU A 343 10.20 -26.97 10.79
CA GLU A 343 10.51 -28.40 10.97
C GLU A 343 11.10 -29.02 9.71
N LEU A 344 10.63 -28.59 8.51
CA LEU A 344 11.04 -29.15 7.22
C LEU A 344 12.37 -28.59 6.72
N ASP A 345 12.67 -27.31 6.98
CA ASP A 345 13.90 -26.71 6.45
C ASP A 345 14.35 -25.48 7.26
N LYS A 346 15.34 -25.67 8.13
CA LYS A 346 16.00 -24.58 8.86
C LYS A 346 16.85 -23.64 7.98
N ARG A 347 17.02 -23.94 6.68
CA ARG A 347 17.92 -23.25 5.76
C ARG A 347 17.22 -22.42 4.68
N THR A 348 15.95 -22.68 4.40
CA THR A 348 15.20 -21.94 3.38
C THR A 348 14.41 -20.82 4.06
N LEU A 349 14.79 -19.60 3.78
CA LEU A 349 14.02 -18.40 4.13
C LEU A 349 12.74 -18.37 3.29
N TYR A 350 11.68 -18.99 3.80
CA TYR A 350 10.36 -18.88 3.19
C TYR A 350 9.87 -17.45 3.35
N ILE A 351 9.66 -16.77 2.23
CA ILE A 351 9.10 -15.42 2.20
C ILE A 351 7.58 -15.55 2.12
N PRO A 352 6.83 -15.11 3.17
CA PRO A 352 5.37 -15.14 3.13
C PRO A 352 4.82 -14.31 1.97
N THR A 353 3.68 -14.71 1.44
CA THR A 353 3.04 -14.01 0.32
C THR A 353 2.54 -12.60 0.64
N TRP A 354 2.53 -12.19 1.91
CA TRP A 354 2.07 -10.87 2.37
C TRP A 354 3.14 -10.02 3.06
N GLY A 355 4.33 -10.58 3.35
CA GLY A 355 5.43 -9.86 3.99
C GLY A 355 6.63 -10.76 4.25
N ASP A 356 7.81 -10.18 4.33
CA ASP A 356 9.06 -10.91 4.44
C ASP A 356 9.95 -10.50 5.61
N ALA A 357 9.86 -9.29 6.06
CA ALA A 357 10.86 -8.73 6.97
C ALA A 357 10.39 -8.63 8.42
N VAL A 358 9.17 -9.07 8.70
CA VAL A 358 8.63 -9.14 10.05
C VAL A 358 8.64 -10.59 10.48
N VAL A 359 9.47 -10.94 11.45
CA VAL A 359 9.47 -12.29 12.01
C VAL A 359 8.13 -12.50 12.72
N TRP A 360 7.41 -13.56 12.35
CA TRP A 360 6.07 -13.83 12.87
C TRP A 360 6.01 -13.85 14.40
N GLY A 361 7.01 -14.47 15.05
CA GLY A 361 7.12 -14.49 16.51
C GLY A 361 7.31 -13.12 17.14
N GLU A 362 7.99 -12.18 16.46
CA GLU A 362 8.17 -10.81 16.93
C GLU A 362 6.88 -9.98 16.81
N LEU A 363 6.07 -10.22 15.76
CA LEU A 363 4.82 -9.51 15.56
C LEU A 363 3.83 -9.69 16.72
N HIS A 364 3.87 -10.84 17.38
CA HIS A 364 2.97 -11.18 18.47
C HIS A 364 3.54 -10.95 19.87
N LYS A 365 4.82 -10.58 19.99
CA LYS A 365 5.45 -10.21 21.27
C LYS A 365 5.27 -8.70 21.51
N SER A 366 4.21 -8.34 22.24
CA SER A 366 3.85 -6.94 22.48
C SER A 366 4.95 -6.10 23.17
N SER A 367 5.80 -6.70 24.00
CA SER A 367 6.88 -6.01 24.72
C SER A 367 8.09 -5.64 23.82
N GLU A 368 8.42 -6.47 22.83
CA GLU A 368 9.56 -6.19 21.93
C GLU A 368 9.22 -5.16 20.85
N PHE A 369 7.95 -5.09 20.43
CA PHE A 369 7.49 -4.07 19.48
C PHE A 369 7.37 -2.69 20.11
N GLN A 370 7.03 -2.58 21.39
CA GLN A 370 6.97 -1.29 22.08
C GLN A 370 8.35 -0.62 22.21
N ASN A 371 9.42 -1.38 22.38
CA ASN A 371 10.78 -0.87 22.57
C ASN A 371 11.47 -0.40 21.27
N TYR A 372 10.94 -0.77 20.09
CA TYR A 372 11.49 -0.37 18.79
C TYR A 372 10.72 0.76 18.10
N TRP A 373 9.66 1.27 18.74
CA TRP A 373 8.65 2.11 18.11
C TRP A 373 8.49 3.48 18.73
N ASP A 374 9.14 3.73 19.89
CA ASP A 374 9.22 5.03 20.58
C ASP A 374 10.31 5.95 20.00
#